data_13176cbcaed60679e280d87829284274
#
_entry.id   13176cbcaed60679e280d87829284274
#
_cell.length_a   1.000
_cell.length_b   1.000
_cell.length_c   1.000
_cell.angle_alpha   90.00
_cell.angle_beta   90.00
_cell.angle_gamma   90.00
#
_symmetry.space_group_name_H-M   'P 1'
#
loop_
_entity.id
_entity.type
_entity.pdbx_description
1 polymer ?
#
loop_
_entity_poly.entity_id
_entity_poly.type
_entity_poly.pdbx_seq_one_letter_code
_entity_poly.pdbx_strand_id
1 'polypeptide(L)'
;MTKSKILSLFFLVSTALPLFAQDIEVEESWTARMWHKGIRLLTQPSKLVDSAYVYQVPYRWSFGVDNTQIFSTVDIQHDIQQTTLVEGESQSRHSHLAYHPYARMYDKVGASAGFGSLGVSYGVALGDNPGQNKYFTFGLKGSYYSLQVQNYVVNEYVDGDLESDALADPLVFESDYPARMHSFSVDGFYAFNGRHFAYTAPYAGKMLQRRSAGSFLVAAKYLQGDLALDGNDSFVIALSNSLGRVETRQVSLGGGYSFNWVFLHRDPSDPVTGKGIRNLTLNVTALPQASFYTTIDAFSYVNGQPAEQTHIDGKLSMTLTGHAALCYSWDRFSVNAQAHYNGFGFRGAQTLLWSDANRTRNEIDTNALFQDVTVKVQFFVRF
;
A
#
# COMPACT_ATOMS: atom_id res chain seq x y z
N MET A 1 9.21 12.49 10.95
CA MET A 1 8.52 13.80 10.70
C MET A 1 7.79 14.21 11.96
N THR A 2 8.12 15.35 12.56
CA THR A 2 7.52 15.82 13.81
C THR A 2 6.02 16.09 13.64
N LYS A 3 5.21 15.77 14.67
CA LYS A 3 3.75 16.01 14.74
C LYS A 3 3.31 17.40 14.29
N SER A 4 4.19 18.39 14.40
CA SER A 4 4.02 19.79 13.96
C SER A 4 3.83 19.93 12.45
N LYS A 5 4.52 19.14 11.61
CA LYS A 5 4.45 19.28 10.14
C LYS A 5 3.15 18.72 9.53
N ILE A 6 2.56 17.70 10.16
CA ILE A 6 1.27 17.14 9.71
C ILE A 6 0.13 18.07 10.12
N LEU A 7 0.20 18.65 11.32
CA LEU A 7 -0.79 19.65 11.78
C LEU A 7 -0.76 20.91 10.92
N SER A 8 0.43 21.36 10.49
CA SER A 8 0.59 22.51 9.58
C SER A 8 -0.02 22.25 8.20
N LEU A 9 0.07 21.02 7.67
CA LEU A 9 -0.56 20.67 6.39
C LEU A 9 -2.08 20.64 6.51
N PHE A 10 -2.63 20.14 7.63
CA PHE A 10 -4.06 20.14 7.90
C PHE A 10 -4.61 21.57 8.11
N PHE A 11 -3.84 22.42 8.80
CA PHE A 11 -4.21 23.84 9.01
C PHE A 11 -4.18 24.63 7.69
N LEU A 12 -3.22 24.36 6.80
CA LEU A 12 -3.13 24.98 5.48
C LEU A 12 -4.31 24.59 4.57
N VAL A 13 -4.78 23.35 4.65
CA VAL A 13 -5.94 22.89 3.89
C VAL A 13 -7.25 23.43 4.48
N SER A 14 -7.37 23.51 5.81
CA SER A 14 -8.60 23.96 6.47
C SER A 14 -8.77 25.49 6.45
N THR A 15 -7.68 26.26 6.46
CA THR A 15 -7.73 27.73 6.35
C THR A 15 -7.85 28.23 4.91
N ALA A 16 -7.48 27.40 3.91
CA ALA A 16 -7.66 27.75 2.51
C ALA A 16 -9.12 27.63 2.02
N LEU A 17 -9.95 26.80 2.65
CA LEU A 17 -11.33 26.58 2.22
C LEU A 17 -12.30 27.79 2.38
N PRO A 18 -12.23 28.61 3.43
CA PRO A 18 -13.13 29.78 3.55
C PRO A 18 -12.68 31.02 2.76
N LEU A 19 -11.39 31.10 2.35
CA LEU A 19 -10.88 32.23 1.57
C LEU A 19 -11.33 32.25 0.10
N PHE A 20 -11.95 31.17 -0.39
CA PHE A 20 -12.43 31.07 -1.77
C PHE A 20 -13.87 31.60 -1.98
N ALA A 21 -14.48 32.21 -0.97
CA ALA A 21 -15.87 32.71 -1.03
C ALA A 21 -15.96 34.24 -1.17
N GLN A 22 -14.87 34.96 -1.29
CA GLN A 22 -14.90 36.41 -1.51
C GLN A 22 -14.29 36.75 -2.88
N ASP A 23 -15.12 37.35 -3.74
CA ASP A 23 -14.69 38.02 -4.96
C ASP A 23 -13.91 39.31 -4.59
N ILE A 24 -12.59 39.15 -4.45
CA ILE A 24 -11.69 40.31 -4.37
C ILE A 24 -10.92 40.33 -5.68
N GLU A 25 -11.11 41.37 -6.49
CA GLU A 25 -10.25 41.71 -7.62
C GLU A 25 -8.85 42.05 -7.08
N VAL A 26 -8.00 41.03 -6.93
CA VAL A 26 -6.58 41.17 -6.66
C VAL A 26 -5.86 40.76 -7.92
N GLU A 27 -4.90 41.56 -8.39
CA GLU A 27 -3.97 41.16 -9.44
C GLU A 27 -3.38 39.78 -9.10
N GLU A 28 -3.88 38.77 -9.78
CA GLU A 28 -3.52 37.36 -9.48
C GLU A 28 -2.03 37.14 -9.72
N SER A 29 -1.31 36.86 -8.64
CA SER A 29 0.07 36.43 -8.73
C SER A 29 0.18 35.18 -9.64
N TRP A 30 1.33 34.97 -10.30
CA TRP A 30 1.57 33.78 -11.13
C TRP A 30 1.25 32.48 -10.37
N THR A 31 1.60 32.40 -9.09
CA THR A 31 1.29 31.26 -8.21
C THR A 31 -0.20 31.04 -8.00
N ALA A 32 -0.99 32.11 -7.83
CA ALA A 32 -2.45 32.04 -7.71
C ALA A 32 -3.08 31.54 -9.04
N ARG A 33 -2.63 32.05 -10.17
CA ARG A 33 -3.08 31.57 -11.50
C ARG A 33 -2.77 30.10 -11.74
N MET A 34 -1.58 29.63 -11.37
CA MET A 34 -1.21 28.24 -11.47
C MET A 34 -2.04 27.36 -10.52
N TRP A 35 -2.29 27.84 -9.31
CA TRP A 35 -3.13 27.16 -8.33
C TRP A 35 -4.58 27.05 -8.79
N HIS A 36 -5.19 28.16 -9.27
CA HIS A 36 -6.54 28.14 -9.83
C HIS A 36 -6.65 27.27 -11.07
N LYS A 37 -5.62 27.28 -11.94
CA LYS A 37 -5.56 26.41 -13.12
C LYS A 37 -5.42 24.92 -12.72
N GLY A 38 -4.62 24.64 -11.70
CA GLY A 38 -4.48 23.31 -11.11
C GLY A 38 -5.79 22.80 -10.50
N ILE A 39 -6.42 23.60 -9.62
CA ILE A 39 -7.73 23.26 -9.04
C ILE A 39 -8.78 23.05 -10.13
N ARG A 40 -8.81 23.91 -11.15
CA ARG A 40 -9.75 23.78 -12.26
C ARG A 40 -9.56 22.48 -13.03
N LEU A 41 -8.32 22.07 -13.29
CA LEU A 41 -8.02 20.78 -13.90
C LEU A 41 -8.46 19.59 -13.03
N LEU A 42 -8.32 19.71 -11.72
CA LEU A 42 -8.68 18.67 -10.74
C LEU A 42 -10.19 18.54 -10.51
N THR A 43 -10.95 19.64 -10.67
CA THR A 43 -12.37 19.71 -10.33
C THR A 43 -13.29 19.70 -11.53
N GLN A 44 -12.80 20.02 -12.72
CA GLN A 44 -13.63 19.99 -13.92
C GLN A 44 -13.93 18.54 -14.34
N PRO A 45 -15.20 18.25 -14.74
CA PRO A 45 -15.52 17.01 -15.40
C PRO A 45 -14.60 16.83 -16.61
N SER A 46 -14.01 15.66 -16.75
CA SER A 46 -13.14 15.38 -17.88
C SER A 46 -13.96 15.44 -19.17
N LYS A 47 -13.79 16.48 -19.98
CA LYS A 47 -14.38 16.60 -21.33
C LYS A 47 -13.90 15.50 -22.28
N LEU A 48 -12.88 14.73 -21.86
CA LEU A 48 -12.26 13.67 -22.65
C LEU A 48 -12.97 12.31 -22.46
N VAL A 49 -13.97 12.23 -21.59
CA VAL A 49 -14.70 10.97 -21.33
C VAL A 49 -15.88 10.84 -22.27
N ASP A 50 -16.06 9.65 -22.84
CA ASP A 50 -17.21 9.32 -23.65
C ASP A 50 -18.42 9.02 -22.75
N SER A 51 -19.45 9.84 -22.85
CA SER A 51 -20.67 9.71 -22.05
C SER A 51 -21.47 8.43 -22.33
N ALA A 52 -21.25 7.78 -23.47
CA ALA A 52 -21.86 6.48 -23.74
C ALA A 52 -21.27 5.34 -22.88
N TYR A 53 -20.04 5.53 -22.39
CA TYR A 53 -19.32 4.54 -21.58
C TYR A 53 -19.23 4.91 -20.10
N VAL A 54 -19.11 6.20 -19.80
CA VAL A 54 -18.87 6.69 -18.44
C VAL A 54 -19.83 7.82 -18.09
N TYR A 55 -20.58 7.65 -17.01
CA TYR A 55 -21.42 8.67 -16.45
C TYR A 55 -20.67 9.42 -15.33
N GLN A 56 -20.57 10.73 -15.43
CA GLN A 56 -20.05 11.60 -14.39
C GLN A 56 -21.19 12.03 -13.49
N VAL A 57 -21.17 11.62 -12.22
CA VAL A 57 -22.22 12.00 -11.28
C VAL A 57 -22.14 13.52 -10.99
N PRO A 58 -23.29 14.20 -10.82
CA PRO A 58 -23.32 15.65 -10.62
C PRO A 58 -22.76 16.09 -9.26
N TYR A 59 -22.54 15.15 -8.36
CA TYR A 59 -22.11 15.43 -7.00
C TYR A 59 -20.60 15.71 -6.92
N ARG A 60 -20.24 16.77 -6.20
CA ARG A 60 -18.82 17.14 -6.01
C ARG A 60 -18.24 16.60 -4.71
N TRP A 61 -19.05 16.53 -3.67
CA TRP A 61 -18.65 16.02 -2.35
C TRP A 61 -19.03 14.56 -2.17
N SER A 62 -18.24 13.85 -1.43
CA SER A 62 -18.55 12.51 -0.95
C SER A 62 -18.00 12.31 0.46
N PHE A 63 -18.79 11.67 1.32
CA PHE A 63 -18.39 11.27 2.66
C PHE A 63 -18.65 9.77 2.80
N GLY A 64 -17.74 9.06 3.44
CA GLY A 64 -17.86 7.63 3.60
C GLY A 64 -17.31 7.15 4.92
N VAL A 65 -17.79 5.97 5.30
CA VAL A 65 -17.27 5.18 6.40
C VAL A 65 -16.88 3.80 5.89
N ASP A 66 -15.82 3.24 6.44
CA ASP A 66 -15.34 1.93 6.03
C ASP A 66 -14.93 1.06 7.22
N ASN A 67 -15.09 -0.24 7.02
CA ASN A 67 -14.41 -1.27 7.79
C ASN A 67 -13.38 -1.93 6.88
N THR A 68 -12.18 -2.13 7.39
CA THR A 68 -11.07 -2.70 6.64
C THR A 68 -10.39 -3.76 7.50
N GLN A 69 -10.22 -4.94 6.95
CA GLN A 69 -9.41 -6.03 7.51
C GLN A 69 -8.08 -6.08 6.76
N ILE A 70 -6.99 -6.19 7.49
CA ILE A 70 -5.64 -6.25 6.94
C ILE A 70 -5.00 -7.54 7.46
N PHE A 71 -4.38 -8.25 6.53
CA PHE A 71 -3.63 -9.46 6.77
C PHE A 71 -2.28 -9.33 6.08
N SER A 72 -1.19 -9.41 6.84
CA SER A 72 0.17 -9.25 6.32
C SER A 72 1.00 -10.47 6.68
N THR A 73 1.71 -11.01 5.69
CA THR A 73 2.65 -12.11 5.88
C THR A 73 3.99 -11.77 5.28
N VAL A 74 5.02 -12.36 5.81
CA VAL A 74 6.37 -12.31 5.25
C VAL A 74 6.87 -13.75 5.13
N ASP A 75 7.49 -14.06 4.01
CA ASP A 75 8.14 -15.33 3.76
C ASP A 75 9.63 -15.02 3.53
N ILE A 76 10.50 -15.47 4.43
CA ILE A 76 11.93 -15.22 4.35
C ILE A 76 12.63 -16.57 4.27
N GLN A 77 13.41 -16.76 3.21
CA GLN A 77 14.17 -17.98 2.97
C GLN A 77 15.65 -17.63 2.87
N HIS A 78 16.47 -18.34 3.63
CA HIS A 78 17.92 -18.24 3.61
C HIS A 78 18.53 -19.57 3.16
N ASP A 79 19.27 -19.52 2.06
CA ASP A 79 20.15 -20.61 1.65
C ASP A 79 21.58 -20.25 2.09
N ILE A 80 22.10 -21.01 3.04
CA ILE A 80 23.40 -20.76 3.67
C ILE A 80 24.40 -21.79 3.18
N GLN A 81 25.43 -21.35 2.48
CA GLN A 81 26.56 -22.16 2.11
C GLN A 81 27.75 -21.82 3.01
N GLN A 82 28.08 -22.73 3.91
CA GLN A 82 29.27 -22.61 4.76
C GLN A 82 30.43 -23.40 4.14
N THR A 83 31.53 -22.73 3.90
CA THR A 83 32.77 -23.36 3.43
C THR A 83 33.84 -23.18 4.49
N THR A 84 34.38 -24.31 4.99
CA THR A 84 35.42 -24.34 6.01
C THR A 84 36.68 -25.02 5.44
N LEU A 85 37.85 -24.45 5.67
CA LEU A 85 39.12 -25.02 5.31
C LEU A 85 39.65 -25.83 6.52
N VAL A 86 39.62 -27.17 6.39
CA VAL A 86 40.16 -28.08 7.39
C VAL A 86 41.38 -28.79 6.78
N GLU A 87 42.54 -28.61 7.38
CA GLU A 87 43.81 -29.22 6.93
C GLU A 87 44.17 -28.96 5.46
N GLY A 88 43.71 -27.86 4.89
CA GLY A 88 43.94 -27.46 3.49
C GLY A 88 42.90 -28.00 2.50
N GLU A 89 41.94 -28.80 2.94
CA GLU A 89 40.79 -29.23 2.15
C GLU A 89 39.57 -28.35 2.42
N SER A 90 38.83 -28.01 1.37
CA SER A 90 37.60 -27.22 1.45
C SER A 90 36.41 -28.16 1.69
N GLN A 91 35.77 -28.02 2.85
CA GLN A 91 34.52 -28.71 3.17
C GLN A 91 33.37 -27.71 3.05
N SER A 92 32.34 -28.05 2.29
CA SER A 92 31.16 -27.22 2.09
C SER A 92 29.92 -27.87 2.70
N ARG A 93 29.18 -27.15 3.51
CA ARG A 93 27.89 -27.53 4.08
C ARG A 93 26.82 -26.57 3.61
N HIS A 94 25.70 -27.11 3.15
CA HIS A 94 24.51 -26.34 2.84
C HIS A 94 23.49 -26.49 3.97
N SER A 95 22.79 -25.40 4.31
CA SER A 95 21.65 -25.43 5.20
C SER A 95 20.59 -24.47 4.70
N HIS A 96 19.35 -24.88 4.86
CA HIS A 96 18.17 -24.06 4.51
C HIS A 96 17.48 -23.62 5.79
N LEU A 97 17.04 -22.35 5.82
CA LEU A 97 16.28 -21.75 6.89
C LEU A 97 15.14 -20.96 6.29
N ALA A 98 13.91 -21.31 6.62
CA ALA A 98 12.72 -20.55 6.23
C ALA A 98 12.00 -20.01 7.46
N TYR A 99 11.56 -18.76 7.40
CA TYR A 99 10.88 -18.05 8.45
C TYR A 99 9.62 -17.40 7.90
N HIS A 100 8.45 -17.72 8.45
CA HIS A 100 7.14 -17.31 7.97
C HIS A 100 6.38 -16.50 9.02
N PRO A 101 6.79 -15.25 9.32
CA PRO A 101 6.07 -14.40 10.23
C PRO A 101 4.79 -13.85 9.58
N TYR A 102 3.72 -13.76 10.37
CA TYR A 102 2.47 -13.11 9.98
C TYR A 102 1.94 -12.23 11.10
N ALA A 103 1.40 -11.07 10.72
CA ALA A 103 0.70 -10.21 11.67
C ALA A 103 -0.71 -10.77 11.91
N ARG A 104 -1.17 -10.75 13.17
CA ARG A 104 -2.56 -11.10 13.50
C ARG A 104 -3.50 -10.15 12.75
N MET A 105 -4.57 -10.72 12.20
CA MET A 105 -5.59 -9.95 11.49
C MET A 105 -6.27 -8.98 12.44
N TYR A 106 -6.40 -7.73 12.03
CA TYR A 106 -7.08 -6.70 12.81
C TYR A 106 -8.12 -5.95 12.00
N ASP A 107 -9.18 -5.52 12.69
CA ASP A 107 -10.24 -4.68 12.13
C ASP A 107 -9.89 -3.20 12.28
N LYS A 108 -10.15 -2.44 11.24
CA LYS A 108 -9.97 -1.00 11.22
C LYS A 108 -11.25 -0.31 10.75
N VAL A 109 -11.64 0.73 11.47
CA VAL A 109 -12.74 1.61 11.06
C VAL A 109 -12.16 2.92 10.57
N GLY A 110 -12.67 3.37 9.43
CA GLY A 110 -12.22 4.58 8.78
C GLY A 110 -13.35 5.51 8.37
N ALA A 111 -12.99 6.76 8.17
CA ALA A 111 -13.82 7.77 7.54
C ALA A 111 -13.09 8.39 6.35
N SER A 112 -13.86 8.76 5.32
CA SER A 112 -13.33 9.35 4.11
C SER A 112 -14.15 10.56 3.68
N ALA A 113 -13.45 11.53 3.09
CA ALA A 113 -14.05 12.68 2.45
C ALA A 113 -13.44 12.88 1.07
N GLY A 114 -14.23 13.35 0.13
CA GLY A 114 -13.72 13.60 -1.21
C GLY A 114 -14.41 14.79 -1.90
N PHE A 115 -13.63 15.50 -2.72
CA PHE A 115 -14.09 16.60 -3.54
C PHE A 115 -13.52 16.49 -4.95
N GLY A 116 -14.37 16.44 -5.97
CA GLY A 116 -13.93 16.22 -7.35
C GLY A 116 -13.06 14.97 -7.48
N SER A 117 -11.85 15.11 -7.95
CA SER A 117 -10.85 14.03 -8.08
C SER A 117 -10.07 13.75 -6.79
N LEU A 118 -10.15 14.63 -5.80
CA LEU A 118 -9.45 14.53 -4.54
C LEU A 118 -10.19 13.63 -3.55
N GLY A 119 -9.44 12.87 -2.76
CA GLY A 119 -9.97 12.07 -1.67
C GLY A 119 -8.98 11.96 -0.52
N VAL A 120 -9.50 11.97 0.70
CA VAL A 120 -8.74 11.77 1.93
C VAL A 120 -9.47 10.73 2.75
N SER A 121 -8.75 9.80 3.35
CA SER A 121 -9.31 8.89 4.35
C SER A 121 -8.38 8.74 5.53
N TYR A 122 -8.99 8.52 6.69
CA TYR A 122 -8.31 8.26 7.95
C TYR A 122 -9.01 7.12 8.67
N GLY A 123 -8.24 6.20 9.22
CA GLY A 123 -8.75 5.06 9.96
C GLY A 123 -7.92 4.76 11.19
N VAL A 124 -8.56 4.08 12.14
CA VAL A 124 -7.95 3.60 13.39
C VAL A 124 -8.35 2.13 13.59
N ALA A 125 -7.46 1.33 14.14
CA ALA A 125 -7.79 -0.04 14.50
C ALA A 125 -8.76 -0.08 15.69
N LEU A 126 -9.60 -1.12 15.68
CA LEU A 126 -10.44 -1.50 16.80
C LEU A 126 -9.75 -2.67 17.50
N GLY A 127 -9.46 -2.57 18.79
CA GLY A 127 -8.80 -3.62 19.55
C GLY A 127 -8.11 -3.08 20.80
N ASP A 128 -7.27 -3.90 21.41
CA ASP A 128 -6.65 -3.64 22.72
C ASP A 128 -5.71 -2.42 22.77
N ASN A 129 -5.25 -1.95 21.60
CA ASN A 129 -4.46 -0.72 21.47
C ASN A 129 -5.08 0.27 20.45
N PRO A 130 -6.35 0.69 20.61
CA PRO A 130 -6.96 1.65 19.73
C PRO A 130 -6.16 2.96 19.72
N GLY A 131 -5.79 3.44 18.53
CA GLY A 131 -5.05 4.68 18.36
C GLY A 131 -3.53 4.53 18.21
N GLN A 132 -2.96 3.36 18.40
CA GLN A 132 -1.59 3.07 17.96
C GLN A 132 -1.55 2.75 16.46
N ASN A 133 -2.53 2.01 15.96
CA ASN A 133 -2.66 1.70 14.54
C ASN A 133 -3.39 2.82 13.82
N LYS A 134 -2.70 3.48 12.89
CA LYS A 134 -3.20 4.65 12.16
C LYS A 134 -3.00 4.47 10.67
N TYR A 135 -4.02 4.81 9.93
CA TYR A 135 -4.02 4.74 8.48
C TYR A 135 -4.47 6.08 7.90
N PHE A 136 -3.64 6.63 7.04
CA PHE A 136 -3.95 7.85 6.31
C PHE A 136 -3.76 7.61 4.81
N THR A 137 -4.75 8.00 4.01
CA THR A 137 -4.63 7.98 2.55
C THR A 137 -5.05 9.32 1.98
N PHE A 138 -4.23 9.82 1.07
CA PHE A 138 -4.57 10.91 0.18
C PHE A 138 -4.57 10.38 -1.25
N GLY A 139 -5.60 10.72 -2.03
CA GLY A 139 -5.74 10.24 -3.40
C GLY A 139 -6.17 11.32 -4.36
N LEU A 140 -5.58 11.29 -5.56
CA LEU A 140 -5.98 12.06 -6.71
C LEU A 140 -6.38 11.07 -7.81
N LYS A 141 -7.68 11.01 -8.13
CA LYS A 141 -8.22 9.97 -9.00
C LYS A 141 -9.05 10.56 -10.13
N GLY A 142 -8.58 10.39 -11.36
CA GLY A 142 -9.28 10.76 -12.60
C GLY A 142 -9.66 9.54 -13.45
N SER A 143 -10.15 9.76 -14.67
CA SER A 143 -10.42 8.67 -15.61
C SER A 143 -9.13 8.09 -16.21
N TYR A 144 -8.12 8.92 -16.43
CA TYR A 144 -6.85 8.53 -17.06
C TYR A 144 -5.73 8.22 -16.07
N TYR A 145 -5.82 8.69 -14.84
CA TYR A 145 -4.74 8.60 -13.87
C TYR A 145 -5.27 8.35 -12.46
N SER A 146 -4.44 7.75 -11.65
CA SER A 146 -4.58 7.72 -10.20
C SER A 146 -3.22 7.97 -9.56
N LEU A 147 -3.21 8.78 -8.53
CA LEU A 147 -2.08 8.95 -7.64
C LEU A 147 -2.62 8.76 -6.21
N GLN A 148 -2.00 7.88 -5.46
CA GLN A 148 -2.38 7.59 -4.09
C GLN A 148 -1.16 7.66 -3.20
N VAL A 149 -1.26 8.39 -2.11
CA VAL A 149 -0.26 8.44 -1.05
C VAL A 149 -0.87 7.78 0.17
N GLN A 150 -0.18 6.80 0.72
CA GLN A 150 -0.59 6.06 1.90
C GLN A 150 0.49 6.18 2.96
N ASN A 151 0.06 6.34 4.20
CA ASN A 151 0.93 6.30 5.35
C ASN A 151 0.21 5.58 6.49
N TYR A 152 0.77 4.50 6.97
CA TYR A 152 0.19 3.75 8.07
C TYR A 152 1.25 3.32 9.09
N VAL A 153 0.81 3.28 10.32
CA VAL A 153 1.54 2.76 11.47
C VAL A 153 0.71 1.64 12.06
N VAL A 154 1.34 0.50 12.23
CA VAL A 154 0.74 -0.72 12.78
C VAL A 154 1.61 -1.19 13.94
N ASN A 155 0.99 -1.54 15.05
CA ASN A 155 1.61 -2.24 16.17
C ASN A 155 0.77 -3.49 16.41
N GLU A 156 1.28 -4.64 15.97
CA GLU A 156 0.57 -5.91 16.05
C GLU A 156 1.50 -7.02 16.52
N TYR A 157 0.92 -8.01 17.15
CA TYR A 157 1.63 -9.24 17.49
C TYR A 157 1.96 -10.00 16.21
N VAL A 158 3.18 -10.51 16.16
CA VAL A 158 3.69 -11.27 15.01
C VAL A 158 3.90 -12.70 15.45
N ASP A 159 3.05 -13.58 14.96
CA ASP A 159 3.19 -15.02 15.14
C ASP A 159 3.88 -15.60 13.90
N GLY A 160 4.33 -16.84 13.97
CA GLY A 160 4.95 -17.47 12.81
C GLY A 160 5.52 -18.86 13.08
N ASP A 161 6.17 -19.37 12.08
CA ASP A 161 6.90 -20.64 12.14
C ASP A 161 8.29 -20.51 11.52
N LEU A 162 9.19 -21.37 12.00
CA LEU A 162 10.57 -21.50 11.56
C LEU A 162 10.81 -22.93 11.09
N GLU A 163 11.23 -23.07 9.86
CA GLU A 163 11.66 -24.34 9.28
C GLU A 163 13.18 -24.35 9.05
N SER A 164 13.82 -25.47 9.33
CA SER A 164 15.26 -25.64 9.10
C SER A 164 15.58 -27.09 8.86
N ASP A 165 16.60 -27.37 8.06
CA ASP A 165 17.15 -28.72 7.87
C ASP A 165 17.63 -29.39 9.18
N ALA A 166 17.81 -28.60 10.22
CA ALA A 166 18.21 -29.06 11.56
C ALA A 166 17.04 -29.46 12.45
N LEU A 167 15.79 -29.10 12.06
CA LEU A 167 14.58 -29.36 12.82
C LEU A 167 13.80 -30.52 12.19
N ALA A 168 13.26 -31.40 13.02
CA ALA A 168 12.39 -32.48 12.55
C ALA A 168 10.98 -31.97 12.17
N ASP A 169 10.49 -30.98 12.89
CA ASP A 169 9.20 -30.31 12.67
C ASP A 169 9.40 -28.80 12.74
N PRO A 170 8.55 -28.01 12.06
CA PRO A 170 8.56 -26.55 12.18
C PRO A 170 8.39 -26.08 13.62
N LEU A 171 9.16 -25.09 14.02
CA LEU A 171 9.03 -24.46 15.32
C LEU A 171 8.04 -23.31 15.23
N VAL A 172 6.86 -23.50 15.81
CA VAL A 172 5.82 -22.44 15.89
C VAL A 172 6.10 -21.54 17.07
N PHE A 173 5.96 -20.24 16.87
CA PHE A 173 6.12 -19.24 17.91
C PHE A 173 4.97 -18.21 17.89
N GLU A 174 4.67 -17.71 19.07
CA GLU A 174 3.76 -16.57 19.29
C GLU A 174 4.56 -15.47 19.98
N SER A 175 4.43 -14.24 19.48
CA SER A 175 5.13 -13.11 20.09
C SER A 175 4.35 -12.59 21.29
N ASP A 176 5.06 -12.32 22.40
CA ASP A 176 4.52 -11.68 23.59
C ASP A 176 4.49 -10.15 23.49
N TYR A 177 5.19 -9.58 22.49
CA TYR A 177 5.36 -8.14 22.30
C TYR A 177 4.98 -7.74 20.88
N PRO A 178 4.27 -6.60 20.71
CA PRO A 178 3.88 -6.15 19.39
C PRO A 178 5.08 -5.62 18.60
N ALA A 179 5.20 -6.06 17.35
CA ALA A 179 6.08 -5.46 16.38
C ALA A 179 5.49 -4.15 15.87
N ARG A 180 6.34 -3.16 15.61
CA ARG A 180 5.93 -1.89 15.04
C ARG A 180 6.29 -1.83 13.57
N MET A 181 5.30 -1.65 12.71
CA MET A 181 5.49 -1.42 11.29
C MET A 181 5.05 0.01 10.93
N HIS A 182 5.91 0.73 10.23
CA HIS A 182 5.56 1.99 9.60
C HIS A 182 5.77 1.85 8.10
N SER A 183 4.74 2.16 7.31
CA SER A 183 4.81 2.11 5.86
C SER A 183 4.35 3.42 5.26
N PHE A 184 5.11 3.88 4.29
CA PHE A 184 4.78 5.01 3.44
C PHE A 184 4.86 4.57 1.98
N SER A 185 3.80 4.78 1.20
CA SER A 185 3.82 4.49 -0.23
C SER A 185 3.24 5.62 -1.06
N VAL A 186 3.74 5.72 -2.28
CA VAL A 186 3.20 6.56 -3.34
C VAL A 186 2.99 5.68 -4.56
N ASP A 187 1.73 5.48 -4.92
CA ASP A 187 1.32 4.65 -6.05
C ASP A 187 0.70 5.53 -7.13
N GLY A 188 1.19 5.42 -8.33
CA GLY A 188 0.66 6.15 -9.48
C GLY A 188 0.45 5.25 -10.69
N PHE A 189 -0.62 5.47 -11.44
CA PHE A 189 -0.78 4.83 -12.73
C PHE A 189 -1.50 5.72 -13.73
N TYR A 190 -1.28 5.40 -15.02
CA TYR A 190 -1.95 5.99 -16.16
C TYR A 190 -2.71 4.92 -16.96
N ALA A 191 -3.96 5.22 -17.31
CA ALA A 191 -4.85 4.35 -18.08
C ALA A 191 -4.94 4.85 -19.54
N PHE A 192 -4.55 4.01 -20.49
CA PHE A 192 -4.53 4.40 -21.90
C PHE A 192 -5.93 4.60 -22.50
N ASN A 193 -6.91 3.85 -22.02
CA ASN A 193 -8.31 3.93 -22.48
C ASN A 193 -9.21 4.76 -21.55
N GLY A 194 -8.69 5.77 -20.89
CA GLY A 194 -9.46 6.60 -19.95
C GLY A 194 -10.68 7.31 -20.55
N ARG A 195 -10.82 7.31 -21.90
CA ARG A 195 -12.01 7.78 -22.59
C ARG A 195 -13.22 6.89 -22.35
N HIS A 196 -13.05 5.58 -22.38
CA HIS A 196 -14.13 4.58 -22.24
C HIS A 196 -14.09 3.84 -20.90
N PHE A 197 -12.98 3.89 -20.21
CA PHE A 197 -12.72 3.18 -18.97
C PHE A 197 -12.54 4.15 -17.79
N ALA A 198 -13.34 3.99 -16.74
CA ALA A 198 -13.21 4.76 -15.50
C ALA A 198 -12.72 3.84 -14.37
N TYR A 199 -11.41 3.85 -14.13
CA TYR A 199 -10.82 3.07 -13.04
C TYR A 199 -11.48 3.36 -11.68
N THR A 200 -11.85 4.60 -11.43
CA THR A 200 -12.40 5.03 -10.15
C THR A 200 -13.85 4.67 -9.93
N ALA A 201 -14.55 4.16 -10.96
CA ALA A 201 -15.98 3.85 -10.88
C ALA A 201 -16.34 2.95 -9.69
N PRO A 202 -15.64 1.82 -9.44
CA PRO A 202 -15.95 0.94 -8.32
C PRO A 202 -15.37 1.41 -6.97
N TYR A 203 -14.46 2.40 -6.96
CA TYR A 203 -13.74 2.80 -5.75
C TYR A 203 -14.22 4.10 -5.12
N ALA A 204 -14.57 5.08 -5.93
CA ALA A 204 -14.90 6.43 -5.45
C ALA A 204 -16.34 6.87 -5.77
N GLY A 205 -17.03 6.14 -6.65
CA GLY A 205 -18.42 6.40 -7.02
C GLY A 205 -18.70 7.77 -7.65
N LYS A 206 -17.66 8.50 -8.08
CA LYS A 206 -17.79 9.83 -8.72
C LYS A 206 -17.96 9.74 -10.23
N MET A 207 -17.50 8.63 -10.78
CA MET A 207 -17.77 8.21 -12.15
C MET A 207 -18.40 6.83 -12.08
N LEU A 208 -19.38 6.56 -12.92
CA LEU A 208 -20.00 5.25 -13.02
C LEU A 208 -19.75 4.70 -14.41
N GLN A 209 -19.35 3.46 -14.48
CA GLN A 209 -19.16 2.78 -15.75
C GLN A 209 -20.54 2.38 -16.30
N ARG A 210 -20.89 2.84 -17.51
CA ARG A 210 -22.16 2.52 -18.18
C ARG A 210 -22.10 1.22 -18.96
N ARG A 211 -20.96 0.96 -19.60
CA ARG A 211 -20.69 -0.23 -20.41
C ARG A 211 -19.39 -0.84 -19.98
N SER A 212 -19.31 -2.15 -20.00
CA SER A 212 -18.07 -2.85 -19.68
C SER A 212 -16.94 -2.38 -20.58
N ALA A 213 -15.81 -2.09 -19.99
CA ALA A 213 -14.60 -1.63 -20.68
C ALA A 213 -13.36 -1.92 -19.84
N GLY A 214 -12.22 -1.98 -20.50
CA GLY A 214 -10.93 -2.17 -19.87
C GLY A 214 -9.87 -1.23 -20.42
N SER A 215 -8.72 -1.21 -19.75
CA SER A 215 -7.57 -0.42 -20.14
C SER A 215 -6.27 -1.11 -19.77
N PHE A 216 -5.27 -0.99 -20.63
CA PHE A 216 -3.89 -1.16 -20.23
C PHE A 216 -3.51 -0.02 -19.29
N LEU A 217 -2.70 -0.35 -18.30
CA LEU A 217 -2.17 0.57 -17.31
C LEU A 217 -0.65 0.55 -17.34
N VAL A 218 -0.02 1.70 -17.15
CA VAL A 218 1.38 1.80 -16.74
C VAL A 218 1.40 2.35 -15.33
N ALA A 219 2.24 1.78 -14.47
CA ALA A 219 2.26 2.09 -13.05
C ALA A 219 3.67 2.34 -12.55
N ALA A 220 3.79 3.24 -11.59
CA ALA A 220 4.99 3.49 -10.80
C ALA A 220 4.64 3.46 -9.32
N LYS A 221 5.53 2.88 -8.51
CA LYS A 221 5.35 2.78 -7.06
C LYS A 221 6.65 3.13 -6.35
N TYR A 222 6.53 3.94 -5.31
CA TYR A 222 7.55 4.12 -4.28
C TYR A 222 7.02 3.53 -2.98
N LEU A 223 7.83 2.73 -2.32
CA LEU A 223 7.54 2.15 -1.01
C LEU A 223 8.70 2.40 -0.07
N GLN A 224 8.38 2.82 1.14
CA GLN A 224 9.30 2.87 2.27
C GLN A 224 8.63 2.15 3.44
N GLY A 225 9.29 1.12 3.97
CA GLY A 225 8.86 0.34 5.11
C GLY A 225 9.88 0.41 6.24
N ASP A 226 9.41 0.35 7.46
CA ASP A 226 10.20 0.25 8.69
C ASP A 226 9.48 -0.76 9.59
N LEU A 227 10.08 -1.92 9.80
CA LEU A 227 9.62 -2.95 10.72
C LEU A 227 10.59 -2.98 11.90
N ALA A 228 10.08 -2.75 13.11
CA ALA A 228 10.85 -2.85 14.34
C ALA A 228 10.20 -3.91 15.23
N LEU A 229 10.97 -4.95 15.57
CA LEU A 229 10.62 -5.94 16.58
C LEU A 229 10.89 -5.33 17.96
N ASP A 230 10.16 -5.76 18.99
CA ASP A 230 10.46 -5.31 20.35
C ASP A 230 11.75 -5.99 20.83
N GLY A 231 12.73 -5.18 21.28
CA GLY A 231 13.99 -5.69 21.79
C GLY A 231 13.89 -6.51 23.09
N ASN A 232 12.72 -6.55 23.72
CA ASN A 232 12.43 -7.40 24.88
C ASN A 232 11.93 -8.80 24.49
N ASP A 233 11.55 -9.01 23.24
CA ASP A 233 11.19 -10.35 22.76
C ASP A 233 12.44 -11.14 22.36
N SER A 234 13.12 -11.67 23.38
CA SER A 234 14.38 -12.39 23.23
C SER A 234 14.25 -13.63 22.34
N PHE A 235 13.06 -14.24 22.30
CA PHE A 235 12.81 -15.44 21.49
C PHE A 235 12.72 -15.08 20.01
N VAL A 236 11.91 -14.08 19.64
CA VAL A 236 11.78 -13.63 18.24
C VAL A 236 13.11 -13.09 17.72
N ILE A 237 13.85 -12.33 18.57
CA ILE A 237 15.18 -11.83 18.20
C ILE A 237 16.18 -12.97 17.99
N ALA A 238 16.16 -13.98 18.83
CA ALA A 238 17.05 -15.15 18.68
C ALA A 238 16.74 -15.93 17.38
N LEU A 239 15.46 -16.14 17.07
CA LEU A 239 15.02 -16.81 15.84
C LEU A 239 15.38 -16.02 14.57
N SER A 240 15.23 -14.70 14.63
CA SER A 240 15.57 -13.80 13.52
C SER A 240 17.07 -13.49 13.41
N ASN A 241 17.92 -14.27 14.04
CA ASN A 241 19.38 -14.08 14.07
C ASN A 241 19.78 -12.69 14.59
N SER A 242 19.16 -12.27 15.69
CA SER A 242 19.33 -10.95 16.33
C SER A 242 18.81 -9.78 15.49
N LEU A 243 18.05 -10.01 14.44
CA LEU A 243 17.42 -8.96 13.65
C LEU A 243 16.35 -8.26 14.49
N GLY A 244 16.54 -6.97 14.77
CA GLY A 244 15.60 -6.19 15.56
C GLY A 244 14.85 -5.14 14.76
N ARG A 245 15.41 -4.67 13.64
CA ARG A 245 14.79 -3.66 12.80
C ARG A 245 15.19 -3.82 11.35
N VAL A 246 14.23 -3.63 10.46
CA VAL A 246 14.44 -3.63 9.00
C VAL A 246 13.83 -2.38 8.40
N GLU A 247 14.64 -1.60 7.70
CA GLU A 247 14.18 -0.50 6.87
C GLU A 247 14.31 -0.90 5.40
N THR A 248 13.26 -0.70 4.62
CA THR A 248 13.27 -0.97 3.18
C THR A 248 12.84 0.25 2.39
N ARG A 249 13.46 0.47 1.24
CA ARG A 249 13.04 1.47 0.24
C ARG A 249 13.04 0.81 -1.13
N GLN A 250 11.96 1.03 -1.87
CA GLN A 250 11.79 0.39 -3.16
C GLN A 250 11.14 1.35 -4.17
N VAL A 251 11.63 1.31 -5.41
CA VAL A 251 11.02 1.98 -6.55
C VAL A 251 10.74 0.94 -7.63
N SER A 252 9.49 0.87 -8.07
CA SER A 252 9.02 -0.11 -9.04
C SER A 252 8.33 0.58 -10.21
N LEU A 253 8.48 -0.01 -11.40
CA LEU A 253 7.75 0.36 -12.60
C LEU A 253 7.14 -0.89 -13.22
N GLY A 254 5.98 -0.73 -13.82
CA GLY A 254 5.34 -1.84 -14.49
C GLY A 254 4.12 -1.46 -15.29
N GLY A 255 3.44 -2.48 -15.75
CA GLY A 255 2.21 -2.30 -16.49
C GLY A 255 1.31 -3.50 -16.30
N GLY A 256 0.04 -3.30 -16.59
CA GLY A 256 -0.94 -4.36 -16.43
C GLY A 256 -2.24 -4.02 -17.11
N TYR A 257 -3.29 -4.67 -16.66
CA TYR A 257 -4.61 -4.50 -17.23
C TYR A 257 -5.67 -4.38 -16.15
N SER A 258 -6.65 -3.54 -16.40
CA SER A 258 -7.83 -3.39 -15.54
C SER A 258 -9.10 -3.46 -16.37
N PHE A 259 -10.13 -4.12 -15.85
CA PHE A 259 -11.40 -4.28 -16.54
C PHE A 259 -12.58 -4.03 -15.59
N ASN A 260 -13.57 -3.28 -16.07
CA ASN A 260 -14.86 -3.06 -15.42
C ASN A 260 -15.94 -3.86 -16.12
N TRP A 261 -16.56 -4.85 -15.42
CA TRP A 261 -17.79 -5.47 -15.84
C TRP A 261 -18.97 -4.71 -15.27
N VAL A 262 -19.89 -4.30 -16.13
CA VAL A 262 -21.15 -3.64 -15.73
C VAL A 262 -22.27 -4.65 -15.83
N PHE A 263 -22.80 -5.05 -14.68
CA PHE A 263 -23.92 -6.00 -14.61
C PHE A 263 -25.27 -5.30 -14.65
N LEU A 264 -25.33 -4.09 -14.11
CA LEU A 264 -26.53 -3.26 -14.09
C LEU A 264 -26.13 -1.80 -14.30
N HIS A 265 -26.81 -1.17 -15.25
CA HIS A 265 -26.78 0.29 -15.37
C HIS A 265 -28.17 0.80 -15.73
N ARG A 266 -28.63 1.80 -14.97
CA ARG A 266 -29.84 2.57 -15.26
C ARG A 266 -29.48 4.04 -15.18
N ASP A 267 -29.77 4.76 -16.25
CA ASP A 267 -29.59 6.22 -16.29
C ASP A 267 -30.48 6.92 -15.28
N PRO A 268 -30.08 8.06 -14.76
CA PRO A 268 -30.91 8.84 -13.85
C PRO A 268 -32.18 9.33 -14.56
N SER A 269 -33.28 9.34 -13.84
CA SER A 269 -34.54 9.97 -14.30
C SER A 269 -34.42 11.50 -14.35
N ASP A 270 -33.54 12.06 -13.52
CA ASP A 270 -33.19 13.48 -13.51
C ASP A 270 -31.65 13.61 -13.60
N PRO A 271 -31.12 14.03 -14.76
CA PRO A 271 -29.68 14.18 -14.96
C PRO A 271 -29.02 15.25 -14.06
N VAL A 272 -29.78 16.24 -13.60
CA VAL A 272 -29.26 17.34 -12.78
C VAL A 272 -29.02 16.88 -11.36
N THR A 273 -29.95 16.14 -10.79
CA THR A 273 -29.86 15.64 -9.40
C THR A 273 -29.29 14.23 -9.32
N GLY A 274 -29.14 13.51 -10.44
CA GLY A 274 -28.70 12.13 -10.47
C GLY A 274 -29.70 11.14 -9.87
N LYS A 275 -30.94 11.55 -9.60
CA LYS A 275 -31.99 10.72 -9.00
C LYS A 275 -32.40 9.57 -9.95
N GLY A 276 -32.58 8.38 -9.40
CA GLY A 276 -33.03 7.18 -10.13
C GLY A 276 -31.87 6.40 -10.75
N ILE A 277 -30.61 6.86 -10.63
CA ILE A 277 -29.46 6.13 -11.12
C ILE A 277 -29.26 4.81 -10.33
N ARG A 278 -28.93 3.76 -11.03
CA ARG A 278 -28.49 2.47 -10.45
C ARG A 278 -27.34 1.92 -11.25
N ASN A 279 -26.32 1.45 -10.58
CA ASN A 279 -25.15 0.88 -11.24
C ASN A 279 -24.54 -0.22 -10.37
N LEU A 280 -24.23 -1.37 -10.96
CA LEU A 280 -23.49 -2.45 -10.36
C LEU A 280 -22.28 -2.76 -11.24
N THR A 281 -21.10 -2.53 -10.72
CA THR A 281 -19.84 -2.69 -11.44
C THR A 281 -18.86 -3.53 -10.62
N LEU A 282 -18.23 -4.52 -11.26
CA LEU A 282 -17.08 -5.26 -10.76
C LEU A 282 -15.84 -4.81 -11.52
N ASN A 283 -14.80 -4.49 -10.79
CA ASN A 283 -13.46 -4.24 -11.34
C ASN A 283 -12.50 -5.34 -10.93
N VAL A 284 -11.62 -5.71 -11.83
CA VAL A 284 -10.42 -6.50 -11.52
C VAL A 284 -9.23 -5.86 -12.22
N THR A 285 -8.15 -5.74 -11.48
CA THR A 285 -6.88 -5.14 -11.92
C THR A 285 -5.72 -6.03 -11.52
N ALA A 286 -4.79 -6.23 -12.43
CA ALA A 286 -3.51 -6.90 -12.17
C ALA A 286 -2.37 -6.02 -12.71
N LEU A 287 -1.40 -5.70 -11.85
CA LEU A 287 -0.27 -4.81 -12.13
C LEU A 287 1.04 -5.47 -11.70
N PRO A 288 1.63 -6.34 -12.51
CA PRO A 288 3.00 -6.76 -12.32
C PRO A 288 3.95 -5.58 -12.54
N GLN A 289 4.95 -5.46 -11.67
CA GLN A 289 5.94 -4.39 -11.71
C GLN A 289 7.32 -4.98 -11.43
N ALA A 290 8.35 -4.37 -11.98
CA ALA A 290 9.74 -4.69 -11.68
C ALA A 290 10.33 -3.57 -10.81
N SER A 291 10.98 -3.95 -9.72
CA SER A 291 11.72 -3.03 -8.86
C SER A 291 13.13 -2.86 -9.41
N PHE A 292 13.48 -1.66 -9.76
CA PHE A 292 14.82 -1.32 -10.27
C PHE A 292 15.70 -0.66 -9.22
N TYR A 293 15.13 -0.28 -8.09
CA TYR A 293 15.83 0.21 -6.93
C TYR A 293 15.23 -0.41 -5.69
N THR A 294 16.03 -1.11 -4.91
CA THR A 294 15.63 -1.68 -3.62
C THR A 294 16.83 -1.59 -2.69
N THR A 295 16.64 -1.02 -1.51
CA THR A 295 17.63 -1.03 -0.43
C THR A 295 16.99 -1.59 0.82
N ILE A 296 17.75 -2.37 1.57
CA ILE A 296 17.39 -2.87 2.89
C ILE A 296 18.51 -2.54 3.85
N ASP A 297 18.14 -1.85 4.92
CA ASP A 297 18.98 -1.63 6.07
C ASP A 297 18.50 -2.52 7.21
N ALA A 298 19.28 -3.52 7.58
CA ALA A 298 19.00 -4.45 8.66
C ALA A 298 19.83 -4.09 9.90
N PHE A 299 19.18 -3.98 11.04
CA PHE A 299 19.81 -3.65 12.32
C PHE A 299 19.72 -4.84 13.25
N SER A 300 20.86 -5.30 13.71
CA SER A 300 20.95 -6.34 14.74
C SER A 300 20.79 -5.71 16.13
N TYR A 301 20.18 -6.45 17.05
CA TYR A 301 20.11 -6.06 18.45
C TYR A 301 20.90 -7.03 19.32
N VAL A 302 21.72 -6.49 20.20
CA VAL A 302 22.40 -7.24 21.27
C VAL A 302 22.01 -6.61 22.59
N ASN A 303 21.43 -7.38 23.49
CA ASN A 303 20.93 -6.90 24.79
C ASN A 303 19.97 -5.69 24.69
N GLY A 304 19.07 -5.70 23.70
CA GLY A 304 18.09 -4.64 23.50
C GLY A 304 18.63 -3.33 22.93
N GLN A 305 19.90 -3.30 22.51
CA GLN A 305 20.53 -2.14 21.86
C GLN A 305 20.90 -2.45 20.41
N PRO A 306 20.72 -1.50 19.48
CA PRO A 306 21.21 -1.66 18.11
C PRO A 306 22.72 -1.88 18.12
N ALA A 307 23.20 -3.00 17.61
CA ALA A 307 24.61 -3.37 17.64
C ALA A 307 25.31 -3.17 16.29
N GLU A 308 24.65 -3.56 15.19
CA GLU A 308 25.24 -3.54 13.86
C GLU A 308 24.18 -3.21 12.81
N GLN A 309 24.59 -2.45 11.81
CA GLN A 309 23.78 -2.16 10.63
C GLN A 309 24.38 -2.85 9.42
N THR A 310 23.57 -3.65 8.73
CA THR A 310 23.92 -4.25 7.45
C THR A 310 23.11 -3.59 6.35
N HIS A 311 23.80 -3.04 5.37
CA HIS A 311 23.19 -2.44 4.18
C HIS A 311 23.23 -3.46 3.03
N ILE A 312 22.09 -3.69 2.41
CA ILE A 312 21.95 -4.61 1.29
C ILE A 312 21.27 -3.88 0.14
N ASP A 313 21.98 -3.77 -0.98
CA ASP A 313 21.39 -3.35 -2.24
C ASP A 313 20.67 -4.55 -2.87
N GLY A 314 19.36 -4.41 -3.05
CA GLY A 314 18.55 -5.47 -3.63
C GLY A 314 18.77 -5.60 -5.14
N LYS A 315 18.79 -6.85 -5.60
CA LYS A 315 18.75 -7.16 -7.03
C LYS A 315 17.34 -6.87 -7.58
N LEU A 316 17.21 -6.85 -8.90
CA LEU A 316 15.91 -6.72 -9.58
C LEU A 316 14.92 -7.73 -8.99
N SER A 317 13.83 -7.23 -8.44
CA SER A 317 12.75 -8.03 -7.87
C SER A 317 11.42 -7.70 -8.56
N MET A 318 10.46 -8.60 -8.42
CA MET A 318 9.13 -8.39 -8.98
C MET A 318 8.14 -8.06 -7.87
N THR A 319 7.25 -7.13 -8.15
CA THR A 319 6.09 -6.82 -7.32
C THR A 319 4.81 -7.11 -8.09
N LEU A 320 3.79 -7.54 -7.40
CA LEU A 320 2.46 -7.74 -7.95
C LEU A 320 1.46 -6.94 -7.13
N THR A 321 0.74 -6.05 -7.78
CA THR A 321 -0.40 -5.36 -7.18
C THR A 321 -1.68 -5.85 -7.85
N GLY A 322 -2.61 -6.38 -7.06
CA GLY A 322 -3.91 -6.85 -7.48
C GLY A 322 -5.03 -6.07 -6.81
N HIS A 323 -6.08 -5.73 -7.56
CA HIS A 323 -7.28 -5.10 -7.01
C HIS A 323 -8.53 -5.80 -7.55
N ALA A 324 -9.50 -6.01 -6.67
CA ALA A 324 -10.85 -6.37 -7.06
C ALA A 324 -11.83 -5.47 -6.29
N ALA A 325 -12.88 -4.98 -6.94
CA ALA A 325 -13.88 -4.15 -6.29
C ALA A 325 -15.26 -4.36 -6.90
N LEU A 326 -16.24 -4.65 -6.05
CA LEU A 326 -17.64 -4.71 -6.42
C LEU A 326 -18.35 -3.48 -5.82
N CYS A 327 -18.97 -2.66 -6.66
CA CYS A 327 -19.64 -1.44 -6.22
C CYS A 327 -21.10 -1.42 -6.71
N TYR A 328 -22.01 -1.20 -5.77
CA TYR A 328 -23.40 -0.89 -6.06
C TYR A 328 -23.69 0.57 -5.72
N SER A 329 -24.18 1.32 -6.70
CA SER A 329 -24.52 2.74 -6.55
C SER A 329 -26.00 2.94 -6.85
N TRP A 330 -26.69 3.71 -6.00
CA TRP A 330 -28.07 4.16 -6.20
C TRP A 330 -28.23 5.58 -5.70
N ASP A 331 -28.82 6.42 -6.51
CA ASP A 331 -29.00 7.85 -6.21
C ASP A 331 -27.71 8.48 -5.68
N ARG A 332 -27.73 8.95 -4.45
CA ARG A 332 -26.59 9.57 -3.76
C ARG A 332 -25.70 8.59 -3.01
N PHE A 333 -26.11 7.33 -2.94
CA PHE A 333 -25.46 6.33 -2.09
C PHE A 333 -24.64 5.36 -2.91
N SER A 334 -23.62 4.80 -2.29
CA SER A 334 -22.89 3.65 -2.81
C SER A 334 -22.35 2.78 -1.69
N VAL A 335 -22.35 1.48 -1.96
CA VAL A 335 -21.66 0.48 -1.15
C VAL A 335 -20.64 -0.20 -2.04
N ASN A 336 -19.42 -0.35 -1.57
CA ASN A 336 -18.43 -1.15 -2.25
C ASN A 336 -17.76 -2.15 -1.32
N ALA A 337 -17.39 -3.30 -1.88
CA ALA A 337 -16.49 -4.27 -1.28
C ALA A 337 -15.24 -4.33 -2.15
N GLN A 338 -14.09 -4.21 -1.54
CA GLN A 338 -12.79 -4.16 -2.20
C GLN A 338 -11.87 -5.22 -1.61
N ALA A 339 -11.09 -5.86 -2.46
CA ALA A 339 -9.93 -6.66 -2.07
C ALA A 339 -8.71 -6.07 -2.76
N HIS A 340 -7.65 -5.92 -2.01
CA HIS A 340 -6.39 -5.40 -2.48
C HIS A 340 -5.27 -6.35 -2.07
N TYR A 341 -4.43 -6.72 -2.99
CA TYR A 341 -3.25 -7.55 -2.80
C TYR A 341 -2.01 -6.76 -3.20
N ASN A 342 -1.03 -6.72 -2.32
CA ASN A 342 0.32 -6.26 -2.61
C ASN A 342 1.30 -7.38 -2.26
N GLY A 343 2.02 -7.87 -3.26
CA GLY A 343 3.15 -8.76 -3.06
C GLY A 343 4.41 -8.08 -3.55
N PHE A 344 5.46 -8.03 -2.75
CA PHE A 344 6.75 -7.59 -3.19
C PHE A 344 7.85 -8.54 -2.72
N GLY A 345 8.63 -9.00 -3.70
CA GLY A 345 9.77 -9.88 -3.48
C GLY A 345 11.05 -9.07 -3.31
N PHE A 346 11.94 -9.61 -2.51
CA PHE A 346 13.31 -9.15 -2.36
C PHE A 346 14.26 -10.33 -2.54
N ARG A 347 15.36 -10.11 -3.22
CA ARG A 347 16.45 -11.09 -3.31
C ARG A 347 17.78 -10.39 -3.06
N GLY A 348 18.50 -10.85 -2.05
CA GLY A 348 19.83 -10.39 -1.70
C GLY A 348 20.81 -11.53 -1.53
N ALA A 349 22.07 -11.29 -1.78
CA ALA A 349 23.15 -12.21 -1.49
C ALA A 349 24.17 -11.48 -0.64
N GLN A 350 24.57 -12.10 0.47
CA GLN A 350 25.58 -11.57 1.37
C GLN A 350 26.67 -12.60 1.60
N THR A 351 27.91 -12.14 1.62
CA THR A 351 29.04 -12.96 2.00
C THR A 351 29.53 -12.48 3.37
N LEU A 352 29.40 -13.33 4.38
CA LEU A 352 29.94 -13.07 5.73
C LEU A 352 31.24 -13.85 5.91
N LEU A 353 32.32 -13.14 6.19
CA LEU A 353 33.60 -13.73 6.61
C LEU A 353 33.57 -13.82 8.13
N TRP A 354 33.38 -15.03 8.65
CA TRP A 354 33.49 -15.25 10.08
C TRP A 354 34.90 -15.66 10.43
N SER A 355 35.50 -14.86 11.33
CA SER A 355 36.74 -15.08 12.11
C SER A 355 37.92 -15.77 11.38
N ASP A 356 39.03 -15.04 11.36
CA ASP A 356 40.35 -15.51 10.83
C ASP A 356 40.86 -16.80 11.45
N ALA A 357 40.37 -17.20 12.63
CA ALA A 357 40.83 -18.39 13.34
C ALA A 357 40.41 -19.70 12.66
N ASN A 358 39.25 -19.75 12.01
CA ASN A 358 38.71 -20.99 11.42
C ASN A 358 38.63 -21.01 9.89
N ARG A 359 39.05 -19.93 9.22
CA ARG A 359 38.99 -19.81 7.74
C ARG A 359 37.63 -20.26 7.17
N THR A 360 36.54 -19.85 7.81
CA THR A 360 35.19 -20.19 7.40
C THR A 360 34.59 -19.03 6.63
N ARG A 361 34.02 -19.32 5.46
CA ARG A 361 33.28 -18.35 4.63
C ARG A 361 31.83 -18.82 4.57
N ASN A 362 30.91 -17.91 4.90
CA ASN A 362 29.49 -18.12 4.74
C ASN A 362 28.97 -17.28 3.59
N GLU A 363 28.31 -17.90 2.63
CA GLU A 363 27.54 -17.25 1.59
C GLU A 363 26.06 -17.46 1.92
N ILE A 364 25.30 -16.36 2.02
CA ILE A 364 23.89 -16.40 2.36
C ILE A 364 23.12 -15.76 1.21
N ASP A 365 22.30 -16.57 0.54
CA ASP A 365 21.29 -16.09 -0.39
C ASP A 365 19.97 -15.95 0.36
N THR A 366 19.40 -14.74 0.33
CA THR A 366 18.14 -14.43 0.99
C THR A 366 17.10 -14.11 -0.05
N ASN A 367 15.97 -14.81 0.02
CA ASN A 367 14.74 -14.47 -0.68
C ASN A 367 13.70 -14.06 0.36
N ALA A 368 13.05 -12.92 0.18
CA ALA A 368 11.94 -12.52 1.03
C ALA A 368 10.75 -12.10 0.15
N LEU A 369 9.57 -12.57 0.53
CA LEU A 369 8.30 -12.21 -0.09
C LEU A 369 7.37 -11.62 0.96
N PHE A 370 7.06 -10.36 0.83
CA PHE A 370 6.09 -9.67 1.66
C PHE A 370 4.74 -9.65 0.96
N GLN A 371 3.69 -9.96 1.67
CA GLN A 371 2.34 -10.03 1.12
C GLN A 371 1.36 -9.33 2.05
N ASP A 372 0.61 -8.39 1.49
CA ASP A 372 -0.49 -7.73 2.17
C ASP A 372 -1.79 -8.00 1.45
N VAL A 373 -2.77 -8.52 2.17
CA VAL A 373 -4.15 -8.64 1.70
C VAL A 373 -5.02 -7.71 2.52
N THR A 374 -5.71 -6.82 1.84
CA THR A 374 -6.65 -5.89 2.47
C THR A 374 -8.04 -6.15 1.93
N VAL A 375 -9.01 -6.40 2.82
CA VAL A 375 -10.43 -6.47 2.48
C VAL A 375 -11.14 -5.29 3.11
N LYS A 376 -11.86 -4.52 2.30
CA LYS A 376 -12.52 -3.29 2.72
C LYS A 376 -13.97 -3.27 2.28
N VAL A 377 -14.86 -2.95 3.20
CA VAL A 377 -16.26 -2.61 2.90
C VAL A 377 -16.47 -1.15 3.21
N GLN A 378 -17.01 -0.40 2.26
CA GLN A 378 -17.20 1.03 2.40
C GLN A 378 -18.61 1.44 1.98
N PHE A 379 -19.24 2.28 2.79
CA PHE A 379 -20.46 3.02 2.45
C PHE A 379 -20.14 4.49 2.28
N PHE A 380 -20.68 5.12 1.24
CA PHE A 380 -20.54 6.56 1.05
C PHE A 380 -21.77 7.23 0.47
N VAL A 381 -21.88 8.51 0.82
CA VAL A 381 -22.95 9.42 0.39
C VAL A 381 -22.34 10.56 -0.41
N ARG A 382 -23.02 10.98 -1.46
CA ARG A 382 -22.60 12.05 -2.38
C ARG A 382 -23.53 13.25 -2.29
N PHE A 383 -22.93 14.47 -2.38
CA PHE A 383 -23.65 15.74 -2.30
C PHE A 383 -23.23 16.70 -3.41
#